data_6b82040dcd2ea855fd7cafc8c2c95493
#
_entry.id   6b82040dcd2ea855fd7cafc8c2c95493
#
_cell.length_a   1.000
_cell.length_b   1.000
_cell.length_c   1.000
_cell.angle_alpha   90.00
_cell.angle_beta   90.00
_cell.angle_gamma   90.00
#
_symmetry.space_group_name_H-M   'P 1'
#
loop_
_entity.id
_entity.type
_entity.pdbx_description
1 polymer ?
#
loop_
_entity_poly.entity_id
_entity_poly.type
_entity_poly.pdbx_seq_one_letter_code
_entity_poly.pdbx_strand_id
1 'polypeptide(L)'
;MVSYRGFATEGSSTQKNDIEIYPNPVPPSYNGPIAFRGLVENALVKITDISGSLIYETRALGGQALWNGKSFNGTKVATGIYLVFVRDEKGNEKTVGKILITKGAIQ
;
A
#
# COMPACT_ATOMS: atom_id res chain seq x y z
N MET A 1 8.04 -3.50 -10.77
CA MET A 1 6.98 -3.25 -10.05
C MET A 1 6.13 -4.41 -9.90
N VAL A 2 5.63 -4.61 -8.82
CA VAL A 2 4.82 -5.72 -8.59
C VAL A 2 3.41 -5.38 -8.86
N SER A 3 2.75 -6.23 -9.53
CA SER A 3 1.43 -5.95 -9.88
C SER A 3 0.56 -7.08 -9.41
N TYR A 4 -0.57 -6.82 -8.93
CA TYR A 4 -1.47 -7.82 -8.48
C TYR A 4 -2.63 -7.96 -9.39
N ARG A 5 -2.28 -7.95 -10.64
CA ARG A 5 -3.24 -8.00 -11.54
C ARG A 5 -4.00 -9.20 -11.58
N GLY A 6 -3.45 -10.28 -11.24
CA GLY A 6 -4.15 -11.50 -11.19
C GLY A 6 -5.33 -11.44 -10.29
N PHE A 7 -5.13 -10.71 -9.20
CA PHE A 7 -6.13 -10.61 -8.29
C PHE A 7 -7.25 -9.81 -8.86
N ALA A 8 -6.97 -8.87 -9.65
CA ALA A 8 -7.96 -8.06 -10.14
C ALA A 8 -8.75 -8.65 -11.24
N THR A 9 -8.25 -9.64 -11.84
CA THR A 9 -8.88 -10.07 -12.97
C THR A 9 -10.14 -10.69 -12.78
N GLU A 10 -10.35 -11.11 -11.73
CA GLU A 10 -11.42 -11.75 -11.60
C GLU A 10 -12.52 -11.02 -11.76
N GLY A 11 -12.94 -10.78 -12.17
CA GLY A 11 -13.84 -10.08 -12.25
C GLY A 11 -14.23 -9.04 -12.36
N SER A 12 -14.08 -8.75 -12.30
CA SER A 12 -14.37 -7.95 -12.22
C SER A 12 -14.55 -6.97 -12.70
N SER A 13 -14.82 -6.88 -12.86
CA SER A 13 -15.15 -6.04 -13.23
C SER A 13 -14.80 -4.98 -12.92
N THR A 14 -14.51 -4.86 -12.36
CA THR A 14 -14.29 -3.91 -11.93
C THR A 14 -13.26 -3.49 -12.07
N GLN A 15 -12.77 -3.64 -12.47
CA GLN A 15 -11.85 -3.29 -12.61
C GLN A 15 -11.23 -2.41 -12.10
N LYS A 16 -11.20 -1.79 -11.76
CA LYS A 16 -10.63 -0.98 -11.17
C LYS A 16 -10.01 -1.48 -10.23
N ASN A 17 -9.78 -2.55 -10.17
CA ASN A 17 -9.13 -3.09 -9.20
C ASN A 17 -7.73 -3.30 -9.38
N ASP A 18 -7.09 -2.83 -10.36
CA ASP A 18 -5.66 -2.90 -10.49
C ASP A 18 -5.08 -1.80 -9.68
N ILE A 19 -4.90 -2.04 -8.41
CA ILE A 19 -4.31 -1.08 -7.51
C ILE A 19 -2.83 -1.03 -7.78
N GLU A 20 -2.32 0.18 -7.98
CA GLU A 20 -0.92 0.36 -8.26
C GLU A 20 -0.23 0.92 -7.05
N ILE A 21 0.93 0.40 -6.68
CA ILE A 21 1.70 0.89 -5.56
C ILE A 21 3.05 1.31 -6.11
N TYR A 22 3.41 2.55 -5.87
CA TYR A 22 4.64 3.06 -6.46
C TYR A 22 5.35 4.03 -5.53
N PRO A 23 6.64 3.93 -5.35
CA PRO A 23 7.52 2.91 -5.91
C PRO A 23 7.42 1.62 -5.12
N ASN A 24 7.70 0.52 -5.79
CA ASN A 24 7.64 -0.76 -5.13
C ASN A 24 8.51 -1.73 -5.94
N PRO A 25 9.69 -2.13 -5.46
CA PRO A 25 10.18 -1.88 -4.10
C PRO A 25 10.54 -0.42 -3.88
N VAL A 26 10.63 -0.06 -2.62
CA VAL A 26 11.00 1.29 -2.24
C VAL A 26 12.52 1.33 -2.11
N PRO A 27 13.17 2.14 -2.93
CA PRO A 27 14.64 2.15 -2.89
C PRO A 27 15.17 2.72 -1.59
N PRO A 28 16.38 2.37 -1.23
CA PRO A 28 16.94 2.77 0.04
C PRO A 28 17.01 4.27 0.29
N SER A 29 17.28 5.01 -0.71
CA SER A 29 17.43 6.44 -0.50
C SER A 29 16.19 7.23 -0.83
N TYR A 30 15.10 6.54 -1.07
CA TYR A 30 13.89 7.22 -1.46
C TYR A 30 13.26 7.92 -0.26
N ASN A 31 12.98 9.19 -0.40
CA ASN A 31 12.36 9.94 0.66
C ASN A 31 11.00 10.47 0.31
N GLY A 32 10.49 10.14 -0.82
CA GLY A 32 9.19 10.64 -1.24
C GLY A 32 8.08 9.75 -0.73
N PRO A 33 6.86 10.06 -1.08
CA PRO A 33 5.72 9.26 -0.63
C PRO A 33 5.56 8.02 -1.49
N ILE A 34 4.93 7.03 -0.90
CA ILE A 34 4.55 5.83 -1.62
C ILE A 34 3.09 6.04 -2.01
N ALA A 35 2.80 5.93 -3.28
CA ALA A 35 1.46 6.21 -3.78
C ALA A 35 0.69 4.93 -4.04
N PHE A 36 -0.59 4.96 -3.71
CA PHE A 36 -1.50 3.86 -3.99
C PHE A 36 -2.56 4.44 -4.92
N ARG A 37 -2.70 3.89 -6.09
CA ARG A 37 -3.63 4.42 -7.08
C ARG A 37 -4.62 3.37 -7.49
N GLY A 38 -5.70 3.78 -8.09
CA GLY A 38 -6.72 2.84 -8.55
C GLY A 38 -7.68 2.47 -7.45
N LEU A 39 -7.76 3.30 -6.41
CA LEU A 39 -8.64 3.01 -5.29
C LEU A 39 -10.02 3.60 -5.53
N VAL A 40 -11.02 3.03 -4.89
CA VAL A 40 -12.31 3.68 -4.89
C VAL A 40 -12.25 4.84 -3.93
N GLU A 41 -13.09 5.81 -4.17
CA GLU A 41 -13.09 7.00 -3.33
C GLU A 41 -13.38 6.65 -1.89
N ASN A 42 -12.69 7.30 -1.00
CA ASN A 42 -12.82 7.10 0.44
C ASN A 42 -12.40 5.73 0.94
N ALA A 43 -11.74 4.95 0.13
CA ALA A 43 -11.25 3.66 0.60
C ALA A 43 -10.27 3.88 1.73
N LEU A 44 -10.30 3.00 2.70
CA LEU A 44 -9.36 3.07 3.81
C LEU A 44 -8.21 2.15 3.47
N VAL A 45 -7.00 2.66 3.51
CA VAL A 45 -5.81 1.87 3.20
C VAL A 45 -5.11 1.59 4.52
N LYS A 46 -4.89 0.33 4.82
CA LYS A 46 -4.20 -0.07 6.02
C LYS A 46 -2.90 -0.72 5.66
N ILE A 47 -1.85 -0.35 6.34
CA ILE A 47 -0.54 -0.92 6.10
C ILE A 47 -0.13 -1.64 7.37
N THR A 48 0.22 -2.90 7.26
CA THR A 48 0.62 -3.69 8.41
C THR A 48 1.98 -4.29 8.15
N ASP A 49 2.62 -4.76 9.20
CA ASP A 49 3.82 -5.57 9.01
C ASP A 49 3.36 -6.99 8.73
N ILE A 50 4.28 -7.92 8.55
CA ILE A 50 3.88 -9.26 8.19
C ILE A 50 3.24 -10.02 9.33
N SER A 51 3.34 -9.53 10.52
CA SER A 51 2.66 -10.18 11.62
C SER A 51 1.23 -9.68 11.76
N GLY A 52 0.85 -8.69 10.97
CA GLY A 52 -0.49 -8.15 11.01
C GLY A 52 -0.65 -6.93 11.89
N SER A 53 0.43 -6.44 12.48
CA SER A 53 0.33 -5.25 13.32
C SER A 53 0.14 -4.03 12.46
N LEU A 54 -0.82 -3.22 12.79
CA LEU A 54 -1.12 -2.03 12.01
C LEU A 54 -0.02 -1.00 12.17
N ILE A 55 0.53 -0.56 11.07
CA ILE A 55 1.59 0.42 11.06
C ILE A 55 1.05 1.80 10.74
N TYR A 56 0.13 1.87 9.80
CA TYR A 56 -0.40 3.15 9.40
C TYR A 56 -1.71 2.96 8.64
N GLU A 57 -2.51 3.99 8.65
CA GLU A 57 -3.75 3.98 7.89
C GLU A 57 -3.88 5.29 7.19
N THR A 58 -4.46 5.29 6.03
CA THR A 58 -4.71 6.52 5.31
C THR A 58 -5.97 6.30 4.46
N ARG A 59 -6.51 7.36 3.93
CA ARG A 59 -7.75 7.27 3.20
C ARG A 59 -7.57 7.81 1.80
N ALA A 60 -8.23 7.21 0.84
CA ALA A 60 -8.10 7.64 -0.54
C ALA A 60 -8.87 8.92 -0.80
N LEU A 61 -8.25 9.79 -1.54
CA LEU A 61 -8.90 10.99 -2.00
C LEU A 61 -8.68 11.03 -3.49
N GLY A 62 -9.74 11.06 -4.25
CA GLY A 62 -9.60 11.06 -5.70
C GLY A 62 -9.00 9.78 -6.22
N GLY A 63 -9.25 8.66 -5.56
CA GLY A 63 -8.77 7.39 -6.02
C GLY A 63 -7.32 7.11 -5.67
N GLN A 64 -6.71 7.93 -4.86
CA GLN A 64 -5.30 7.80 -4.55
C GLN A 64 -5.04 8.02 -3.07
N ALA A 65 -4.07 7.36 -2.53
CA ALA A 65 -3.65 7.58 -1.15
C ALA A 65 -2.14 7.63 -1.13
N LEU A 66 -1.59 8.26 -0.11
CA LEU A 66 -0.14 8.39 0.03
C LEU A 66 0.30 7.96 1.40
N TRP A 67 1.48 7.39 1.46
CA TRP A 67 2.07 6.98 2.73
C TRP A 67 3.52 7.42 2.73
N ASN A 68 3.97 8.02 3.78
CA ASN A 68 5.33 8.54 3.85
C ASN A 68 6.33 7.55 4.40
N GLY A 69 5.95 6.30 4.56
CA GLY A 69 6.90 5.28 5.05
C GLY A 69 7.12 5.32 6.53
N LYS A 70 6.24 5.97 7.26
CA LYS A 70 6.40 6.09 8.70
C LYS A 70 5.20 5.50 9.41
N SER A 71 5.43 5.06 10.63
CA SER A 71 4.34 4.56 11.43
C SER A 71 3.55 5.71 12.00
N PHE A 72 2.51 5.41 12.75
CA PHE A 72 1.69 6.45 13.36
C PHE A 72 2.50 7.39 14.23
N ASN A 73 3.54 6.93 14.86
CA ASN A 73 4.30 7.81 15.73
C ASN A 73 5.41 8.55 15.00
N GLY A 74 5.41 8.48 13.68
CA GLY A 74 6.37 9.26 12.91
C GLY A 74 7.73 8.60 12.71
N THR A 75 7.86 7.36 13.12
CA THR A 75 9.14 6.66 12.97
C THR A 75 9.19 5.96 11.64
N LYS A 76 10.30 6.11 10.92
CA LYS A 76 10.46 5.44 9.66
C LYS A 76 10.42 3.96 9.86
N VAL A 77 9.72 3.23 9.02
CA VAL A 77 9.59 1.80 9.19
C VAL A 77 10.88 1.10 8.79
N ALA A 78 11.09 -0.05 9.36
CA ALA A 78 12.28 -0.83 9.08
C ALA A 78 12.19 -1.49 7.71
N THR A 79 13.32 -1.92 7.23
CA THR A 79 13.39 -2.72 6.02
C THR A 79 12.53 -3.95 6.18
N GLY A 80 11.80 -4.29 5.18
CA GLY A 80 10.99 -5.49 5.24
C GLY A 80 9.80 -5.41 4.32
N ILE A 81 8.91 -6.35 4.50
CA ILE A 81 7.71 -6.44 3.70
C ILE A 81 6.53 -5.96 4.51
N TYR A 82 5.73 -5.12 3.90
CA TYR A 82 4.53 -4.59 4.54
C TYR A 82 3.34 -4.95 3.69
N LEU A 83 2.25 -5.29 4.33
CA LEU A 83 1.04 -5.72 3.63
C LEU A 83 0.08 -4.56 3.52
N VAL A 84 -0.63 -4.51 2.41
CA VAL A 84 -1.55 -3.43 2.14
C VAL A 84 -2.95 -4.00 2.02
N PHE A 85 -3.86 -3.49 2.81
CA PHE A 85 -5.25 -3.87 2.76
C PHE A 85 -6.09 -2.66 2.42
N VAL A 86 -7.13 -2.86 1.67
CA VAL A 86 -8.02 -1.77 1.31
C VAL A 86 -9.43 -2.15 1.72
N ARG A 87 -10.12 -1.23 2.37
CA ARG A 87 -11.46 -1.45 2.83
C ARG A 87 -12.36 -0.41 2.19
N ASP A 88 -13.45 -0.84 1.60
CA ASP A 88 -14.35 0.11 0.97
C ASP A 88 -15.37 0.61 1.99
N GLU A 89 -16.27 1.45 1.55
CA GLU A 89 -17.22 2.05 2.45
C GLU A 89 -18.21 1.06 3.01
N LYS A 90 -18.35 -0.07 2.38
CA LYS A 90 -19.25 -1.07 2.87
C LYS A 90 -18.60 -1.99 3.85
N GLY A 91 -17.34 -1.79 4.12
CA GLY A 91 -16.62 -2.62 5.05
C GLY A 91 -15.95 -3.83 4.45
N ASN A 92 -16.02 -3.98 3.14
CA ASN A 92 -15.33 -5.09 2.50
C ASN A 92 -13.86 -4.80 2.45
N GLU A 93 -13.08 -5.72 2.93
CA GLU A 93 -11.64 -5.52 3.02
C GLU A 93 -10.94 -6.60 2.26
N LYS A 94 -9.88 -6.27 1.55
CA LYS A 94 -9.08 -7.29 0.89
C LYS A 94 -7.64 -6.86 0.84
N THR A 95 -6.77 -7.83 0.75
CA THR A 95 -5.34 -7.59 0.60
C THR A 95 -5.11 -7.23 -0.84
N VAL A 96 -4.50 -6.09 -1.08
CA VAL A 96 -4.27 -5.68 -2.45
C VAL A 96 -2.81 -5.71 -2.83
N GLY A 97 -1.92 -5.98 -1.91
CA GLY A 97 -0.53 -6.10 -2.30
C GLY A 97 0.42 -6.06 -1.14
N LYS A 98 1.68 -6.00 -1.47
CA LYS A 98 2.74 -5.88 -0.49
C LYS A 98 3.70 -4.82 -0.96
N ILE A 99 4.38 -4.19 -0.01
CA ILE A 99 5.39 -3.21 -0.30
C ILE A 99 6.69 -3.73 0.24
N LEU A 100 7.72 -3.71 -0.55
CA LEU A 100 9.04 -4.10 -0.09
C LEU A 100 9.83 -2.83 0.17
N ILE A 101 10.20 -2.61 1.42
CA ILE A 101 11.02 -1.46 1.81
C ILE A 101 12.43 -1.97 1.89
N THR A 102 13.31 -1.46 1.05
CA THR A 102 14.68 -1.93 1.05
C THR A 102 15.58 -0.94 1.76
N LYS A 103 16.80 -1.43 2.22
CA LYS A 103 17.68 -0.58 2.88
C LYS A 103 18.84 -0.37 2.05
N GLY A 104 19.40 0.68 2.10
CA GLY A 104 20.54 0.97 1.34
C GLY A 104 21.63 0.15 1.66
N ALA A 105 22.21 -0.14 0.77
CA ALA A 105 23.27 -0.86 1.04
C ALA A 105 24.12 -0.11 1.81
N ILE A 106 24.22 0.31 2.12
CA ILE A 106 24.92 0.81 2.83
C ILE A 106 25.01 0.86 3.67
N GLN A 107 24.90 0.68 3.71
CA GLN A 107 25.06 0.62 4.41
C GLN A 107 25.38 0.54 4.58
#